data_506d08f972b896ee542c422c84f82d2b
#
_entry.id   506d08f972b896ee542c422c84f82d2b
#
_cell.length_a   1.000
_cell.length_b   1.000
_cell.length_c   1.000
_cell.angle_alpha   90.00
_cell.angle_beta   90.00
_cell.angle_gamma   90.00
#
_symmetry.space_group_name_H-M   'P 1'
#
loop_
_entity.id
_entity.type
_entity.pdbx_description
1 polymer ?
#
loop_
_entity_poly.entity_id
_entity_poly.type
_entity_poly.pdbx_seq_one_letter_code
_entity_poly.pdbx_strand_id
1 'polypeptide(L)'
;MRLYHQPVPSAGPGMADTRYLRQRHQGWYFVAAVPRALRGKFLSDGRNGSAGRPLSKIVVSLKTQSLGEAQDRRWPLVKQWRETFQRAQTGEPLSLAEIDAQAREIFTSTLERMEVDAKRRQSSVNEERESLNEGLYSFLEGMGLVSLDPGESGTPIDDLMSFDAIAHELKAVERRTGVQLEPGSKTYRLMGQAAVRALIEAVNGRLRALEGKPSEPPATFLGAHGIDPRTLRPIVAPPRKVVRIRNDGGMGFSEAAARYIEAKRKAGKMTAHTQRQRETVFRLFKSFTNDAPLAAIDKLTATDFVEQIGKLDPDWHHIEGAQELPLNKLVEKCANRSGRLTNRTINSYIHALSGVFRLADKEGHFEGRNPFAGRTLEETNSSWRSYKTDELNKLFSTPLLRDTPTEQRIRPAKYTFENAIAWIPLVGLFSGMRSNEICQMRASDVQRKEGIWLFNVSDDNTGQSLKTEAATRVVPIHSELARCGFLDYVKALPRDGQLFPALKPGGPDGKYNHYFAKRFTEYRRRCVVNGPRTAFHSFRKNVAQALKDKRATPAEIAELIGHEQGFTFSVYAPMQLPMKALKELIERIRYPGLRLNHLYVK
;
A
#
# COMPACT_ATOMS: atom_id res chain seq x y z
N MET A 1 -33.83 2.86 -47.38
CA MET A 1 -32.54 3.18 -46.73
C MET A 1 -31.54 3.64 -47.81
N ARG A 2 -31.42 4.94 -48.06
CA ARG A 2 -30.46 5.47 -49.01
C ARG A 2 -29.25 5.97 -48.21
N LEU A 3 -28.25 5.13 -48.08
CA LEU A 3 -26.92 5.49 -47.59
C LEU A 3 -26.30 6.44 -48.65
N TYR A 4 -25.92 7.61 -48.22
CA TYR A 4 -25.27 8.70 -48.89
C TYR A 4 -24.42 8.28 -50.09
N HIS A 5 -25.05 8.13 -51.25
CA HIS A 5 -24.41 8.32 -52.54
C HIS A 5 -24.40 9.83 -52.83
N GLN A 6 -23.34 10.52 -52.43
CA GLN A 6 -23.02 11.71 -53.21
C GLN A 6 -22.59 11.23 -54.61
N PRO A 7 -23.16 11.79 -55.69
CA PRO A 7 -22.76 11.42 -57.05
C PRO A 7 -21.25 11.70 -57.18
N VAL A 8 -20.54 10.70 -57.64
CA VAL A 8 -19.12 10.79 -57.99
C VAL A 8 -19.04 11.72 -59.20
N PRO A 9 -18.37 12.88 -59.11
CA PRO A 9 -17.99 13.57 -60.33
C PRO A 9 -17.00 12.65 -61.04
N SER A 10 -17.31 12.24 -62.26
CA SER A 10 -16.38 11.55 -63.15
C SER A 10 -15.15 12.43 -63.28
N ALA A 11 -14.01 12.03 -62.78
CA ALA A 11 -12.76 12.71 -63.05
C ALA A 11 -12.45 12.56 -64.52
N GLY A 12 -12.34 13.66 -65.20
CA GLY A 12 -11.84 13.68 -66.57
C GLY A 12 -10.40 13.14 -66.63
N PRO A 13 -9.96 12.63 -67.77
CA PRO A 13 -8.65 12.06 -67.93
C PRO A 13 -7.57 13.12 -67.62
N GLY A 14 -6.85 12.96 -66.48
CA GLY A 14 -5.74 13.80 -66.09
C GLY A 14 -5.79 14.43 -64.68
N MET A 15 -6.93 14.38 -63.96
CA MET A 15 -6.99 14.91 -62.58
C MET A 15 -6.68 13.82 -61.56
N ALA A 16 -5.66 14.05 -60.77
CA ALA A 16 -5.32 13.16 -59.63
C ALA A 16 -6.48 13.08 -58.63
N ASP A 17 -6.88 11.86 -58.26
CA ASP A 17 -7.95 11.62 -57.27
C ASP A 17 -7.53 12.09 -55.87
N THR A 18 -8.03 13.23 -55.43
CA THR A 18 -7.75 13.85 -54.13
C THR A 18 -8.90 13.71 -53.13
N ARG A 19 -9.90 12.82 -53.36
CA ARG A 19 -10.98 12.57 -52.41
C ARG A 19 -10.42 12.18 -51.04
N TYR A 20 -10.95 12.77 -49.98
CA TYR A 20 -10.50 12.62 -48.61
C TYR A 20 -9.08 13.14 -48.32
N LEU A 21 -8.42 13.82 -49.26
CA LEU A 21 -7.08 14.39 -49.12
C LEU A 21 -7.12 15.90 -49.07
N ARG A 22 -6.33 16.50 -48.20
CA ARG A 22 -6.10 17.95 -48.17
C ARG A 22 -4.62 18.23 -47.91
N GLN A 23 -4.03 19.04 -48.75
CA GLN A 23 -2.65 19.50 -48.58
C GLN A 23 -2.61 20.69 -47.60
N ARG A 24 -1.62 20.72 -46.70
CA ARG A 24 -1.25 21.83 -45.83
C ARG A 24 0.27 22.00 -45.86
N HIS A 25 0.80 23.07 -45.26
CA HIS A 25 2.25 23.36 -45.23
C HIS A 25 3.11 22.22 -44.75
N GLN A 26 2.61 21.34 -43.88
CA GLN A 26 3.34 20.21 -43.31
C GLN A 26 3.11 18.86 -44.02
N GLY A 27 2.43 18.83 -45.16
CA GLY A 27 2.18 17.63 -45.94
C GLY A 27 0.69 17.34 -46.20
N TRP A 28 0.39 16.08 -46.56
CA TRP A 28 -0.95 15.61 -46.86
C TRP A 28 -1.70 15.11 -45.62
N TYR A 29 -3.00 15.42 -45.60
CA TYR A 29 -3.92 15.02 -44.50
C TYR A 29 -5.12 14.29 -45.11
N PHE A 30 -5.54 13.21 -44.43
CA PHE A 30 -6.84 12.60 -44.61
C PHE A 30 -7.89 13.45 -43.90
N VAL A 31 -9.02 13.70 -44.58
CA VAL A 31 -10.14 14.50 -44.05
C VAL A 31 -11.46 13.80 -44.35
N ALA A 32 -12.19 13.38 -43.34
CA ALA A 32 -13.53 12.81 -43.45
C ALA A 32 -14.55 13.65 -42.66
N ALA A 33 -15.71 13.90 -43.26
CA ALA A 33 -16.79 14.59 -42.55
C ALA A 33 -17.48 13.66 -41.57
N VAL A 34 -17.70 14.12 -40.35
CA VAL A 34 -18.49 13.39 -39.33
C VAL A 34 -19.98 13.57 -39.66
N PRO A 35 -20.76 12.49 -39.83
CA PRO A 35 -22.20 12.56 -40.03
C PRO A 35 -22.89 13.42 -38.97
N ARG A 36 -23.86 14.24 -39.34
CA ARG A 36 -24.54 15.18 -38.40
C ARG A 36 -25.09 14.47 -37.16
N ALA A 37 -25.69 13.29 -37.31
CA ALA A 37 -26.24 12.49 -36.24
C ALA A 37 -25.18 11.95 -35.23
N LEU A 38 -23.91 11.92 -35.61
CA LEU A 38 -22.83 11.36 -34.79
C LEU A 38 -21.89 12.43 -34.21
N ARG A 39 -22.08 13.71 -34.52
CA ARG A 39 -21.16 14.76 -34.08
C ARG A 39 -21.03 14.85 -32.54
N GLY A 40 -22.06 14.55 -31.79
CA GLY A 40 -22.01 14.48 -30.32
C GLY A 40 -21.20 13.33 -29.74
N LYS A 41 -20.96 12.27 -30.56
CA LYS A 41 -20.15 11.10 -30.12
C LYS A 41 -18.65 11.27 -30.39
N PHE A 42 -18.26 12.22 -31.26
CA PHE A 42 -16.87 12.51 -31.58
C PHE A 42 -16.51 13.91 -31.08
N LEU A 43 -15.68 13.99 -30.08
CA LEU A 43 -15.30 15.23 -29.41
C LEU A 43 -13.82 15.57 -29.66
N SER A 44 -13.49 16.86 -29.65
CA SER A 44 -12.10 17.32 -29.82
C SER A 44 -11.23 16.98 -28.58
N ASP A 45 -9.95 16.67 -28.84
CA ASP A 45 -8.95 16.31 -27.82
C ASP A 45 -8.34 17.49 -27.05
N GLY A 46 -8.75 18.70 -27.37
CA GLY A 46 -8.32 19.91 -26.66
C GLY A 46 -6.99 20.51 -27.07
N ARG A 47 -6.27 19.97 -28.06
CA ARG A 47 -4.94 20.48 -28.48
C ARG A 47 -4.91 21.97 -28.89
N ASN A 48 -6.05 22.60 -29.07
CA ASN A 48 -6.18 24.02 -29.43
C ASN A 48 -7.18 24.77 -28.50
N GLY A 49 -7.31 24.39 -27.25
CA GLY A 49 -8.25 25.04 -26.33
C GLY A 49 -9.73 24.74 -26.60
N SER A 50 -10.04 23.73 -27.43
CA SER A 50 -11.39 23.35 -27.84
C SER A 50 -11.82 21.99 -27.28
N ALA A 51 -11.30 21.59 -26.14
CA ALA A 51 -11.62 20.31 -25.50
C ALA A 51 -13.14 20.09 -25.38
N GLY A 52 -13.60 18.89 -25.73
CA GLY A 52 -15.00 18.51 -25.60
C GLY A 52 -15.97 19.10 -26.62
N ARG A 53 -15.52 19.86 -27.63
CA ARG A 53 -16.40 20.34 -28.69
C ARG A 53 -16.68 19.26 -29.73
N PRO A 54 -17.95 19.13 -30.23
CA PRO A 54 -18.30 18.19 -31.27
C PRO A 54 -17.48 18.40 -32.55
N LEU A 55 -16.90 17.33 -33.07
CA LEU A 55 -16.14 17.39 -34.30
C LEU A 55 -17.07 17.35 -35.53
N SER A 56 -16.87 18.27 -36.44
CA SER A 56 -17.54 18.25 -37.75
C SER A 56 -16.79 17.45 -38.82
N LYS A 57 -15.49 17.19 -38.58
CA LYS A 57 -14.61 16.44 -39.47
C LYS A 57 -13.47 15.79 -38.70
N ILE A 58 -13.04 14.63 -39.16
CA ILE A 58 -11.84 13.93 -38.74
C ILE A 58 -10.68 14.38 -39.62
N VAL A 59 -9.53 14.68 -39.03
CA VAL A 59 -8.32 15.10 -39.74
C VAL A 59 -7.16 14.28 -39.24
N VAL A 60 -6.51 13.50 -40.11
CA VAL A 60 -5.36 12.64 -39.76
C VAL A 60 -4.19 13.02 -40.67
N SER A 61 -3.02 13.29 -40.10
CA SER A 61 -1.79 13.50 -40.87
C SER A 61 -1.34 12.20 -41.51
N LEU A 62 -1.05 12.24 -42.80
CA LEU A 62 -0.52 11.08 -43.53
C LEU A 62 1.01 10.99 -43.47
N LYS A 63 1.66 11.95 -42.81
CA LYS A 63 3.13 12.00 -42.61
C LYS A 63 3.89 11.83 -43.95
N THR A 64 3.39 12.47 -45.00
CA THR A 64 4.02 12.48 -46.33
C THR A 64 3.76 13.79 -47.06
N GLN A 65 4.68 14.20 -47.90
CA GLN A 65 4.53 15.31 -48.87
C GLN A 65 4.19 14.81 -50.27
N SER A 66 4.32 13.50 -50.53
CA SER A 66 4.01 12.87 -51.81
C SER A 66 2.51 12.63 -51.94
N LEU A 67 1.89 13.08 -53.04
CA LEU A 67 0.50 12.83 -53.35
C LEU A 67 0.24 11.34 -53.59
N GLY A 68 1.14 10.64 -54.29
CA GLY A 68 1.01 9.20 -54.56
C GLY A 68 0.95 8.38 -53.26
N GLU A 69 1.91 8.60 -52.34
CA GLU A 69 1.87 7.95 -51.03
C GLU A 69 0.62 8.34 -50.21
N ALA A 70 0.15 9.59 -50.33
CA ALA A 70 -1.06 10.00 -49.66
C ALA A 70 -2.30 9.28 -50.20
N GLN A 71 -2.33 9.03 -51.50
CA GLN A 71 -3.39 8.27 -52.16
C GLN A 71 -3.44 6.83 -51.70
N ASP A 72 -2.31 6.19 -51.51
CA ASP A 72 -2.20 4.82 -50.98
C ASP A 72 -2.61 4.74 -49.51
N ARG A 73 -2.11 5.65 -48.70
CA ARG A 73 -2.34 5.69 -47.22
C ARG A 73 -3.78 6.07 -46.85
N ARG A 74 -4.57 6.68 -47.76
CA ARG A 74 -5.95 7.11 -47.44
C ARG A 74 -6.95 5.97 -47.36
N TRP A 75 -6.83 4.94 -48.22
CA TRP A 75 -7.89 3.93 -48.37
C TRP A 75 -8.08 3.07 -47.10
N PRO A 76 -7.04 2.65 -46.39
CA PRO A 76 -7.20 2.03 -45.07
C PRO A 76 -7.98 2.94 -44.10
N LEU A 77 -7.71 4.25 -44.10
CA LEU A 77 -8.39 5.22 -43.25
C LEU A 77 -9.85 5.41 -43.65
N VAL A 78 -10.15 5.44 -44.95
CA VAL A 78 -11.55 5.50 -45.45
C VAL A 78 -12.35 4.30 -44.95
N LYS A 79 -11.78 3.08 -45.03
CA LYS A 79 -12.40 1.85 -44.54
C LYS A 79 -12.62 1.93 -43.05
N GLN A 80 -11.57 2.22 -42.28
CA GLN A 80 -11.60 2.35 -40.82
C GLN A 80 -12.67 3.34 -40.34
N TRP A 81 -12.73 4.54 -40.90
CA TRP A 81 -13.70 5.56 -40.49
C TRP A 81 -15.12 5.27 -40.90
N ARG A 82 -15.34 4.57 -42.03
CA ARG A 82 -16.68 4.07 -42.37
C ARG A 82 -17.20 3.07 -41.36
N GLU A 83 -16.39 2.10 -40.99
CA GLU A 83 -16.72 1.10 -39.98
C GLU A 83 -16.96 1.75 -38.60
N THR A 84 -16.11 2.72 -38.21
CA THR A 84 -16.26 3.50 -37.00
C THR A 84 -17.57 4.27 -36.94
N PHE A 85 -17.94 4.97 -38.02
CA PHE A 85 -19.21 5.71 -38.09
C PHE A 85 -20.42 4.78 -38.09
N GLN A 86 -20.37 3.65 -38.78
CA GLN A 86 -21.41 2.64 -38.75
C GLN A 86 -21.63 2.09 -37.35
N ARG A 87 -20.56 1.73 -36.67
CA ARG A 87 -20.62 1.23 -35.28
C ARG A 87 -21.17 2.28 -34.31
N ALA A 88 -20.69 3.52 -34.41
CA ALA A 88 -21.20 4.61 -33.59
C ALA A 88 -22.71 4.85 -33.79
N GLN A 89 -23.22 4.50 -34.99
CA GLN A 89 -24.64 4.58 -35.30
C GLN A 89 -25.44 3.41 -34.76
N THR A 90 -24.91 2.18 -34.79
CA THR A 90 -25.58 0.95 -34.32
C THR A 90 -25.46 0.75 -32.82
N GLY A 91 -24.48 1.39 -32.14
CA GLY A 91 -24.19 1.19 -30.71
C GLY A 91 -23.54 -0.16 -30.42
N GLU A 92 -22.98 -0.84 -31.41
CA GLU A 92 -22.33 -2.14 -31.23
C GLU A 92 -21.09 -2.02 -30.34
N PRO A 93 -20.95 -2.87 -29.30
CA PRO A 93 -19.83 -2.82 -28.39
C PRO A 93 -18.53 -3.28 -29.07
N LEU A 94 -17.37 -2.89 -28.50
CA LEU A 94 -16.07 -3.35 -28.97
C LEU A 94 -15.94 -4.87 -28.81
N SER A 95 -15.47 -5.54 -29.85
CA SER A 95 -15.04 -6.94 -29.78
C SER A 95 -13.74 -7.07 -28.98
N LEU A 96 -13.39 -8.29 -28.55
CA LEU A 96 -12.15 -8.53 -27.82
C LEU A 96 -10.90 -8.21 -28.64
N ALA A 97 -10.92 -8.50 -29.94
CA ALA A 97 -9.81 -8.17 -30.83
C ALA A 97 -9.60 -6.65 -30.94
N GLU A 98 -10.69 -5.90 -30.93
CA GLU A 98 -10.63 -4.43 -30.96
C GLU A 98 -10.20 -3.85 -29.62
N ILE A 99 -10.62 -4.42 -28.51
CA ILE A 99 -10.12 -4.04 -27.18
C ILE A 99 -8.60 -4.26 -27.10
N ASP A 100 -8.10 -5.40 -27.58
CA ASP A 100 -6.66 -5.67 -27.63
C ASP A 100 -5.92 -4.70 -28.57
N ALA A 101 -6.50 -4.38 -29.71
CA ALA A 101 -5.95 -3.38 -30.64
C ALA A 101 -5.88 -1.98 -30.02
N GLN A 102 -6.92 -1.56 -29.27
CA GLN A 102 -6.90 -0.29 -28.55
C GLN A 102 -5.86 -0.29 -27.41
N ALA A 103 -5.69 -1.39 -26.71
CA ALA A 103 -4.65 -1.53 -25.70
C ALA A 103 -3.23 -1.45 -26.29
N ARG A 104 -3.00 -2.04 -27.47
CA ARG A 104 -1.73 -1.87 -28.23
C ARG A 104 -1.47 -0.42 -28.59
N GLU A 105 -2.50 0.30 -29.01
CA GLU A 105 -2.39 1.73 -29.33
C GLU A 105 -2.03 2.55 -28.07
N ILE A 106 -2.65 2.25 -26.91
CA ILE A 106 -2.30 2.88 -25.63
C ILE A 106 -0.83 2.58 -25.28
N PHE A 107 -0.40 1.34 -25.40
CA PHE A 107 0.99 0.93 -25.17
C PHE A 107 1.97 1.74 -26.04
N THR A 108 1.75 1.75 -27.36
CA THR A 108 2.64 2.41 -28.33
C THR A 108 2.68 3.92 -28.11
N SER A 109 1.52 4.56 -28.00
CA SER A 109 1.44 6.01 -27.80
C SER A 109 2.02 6.46 -26.45
N THR A 110 1.97 5.62 -25.43
CA THR A 110 2.56 5.90 -24.12
C THR A 110 4.08 5.80 -24.17
N LEU A 111 4.63 4.78 -24.85
CA LEU A 111 6.07 4.67 -25.09
C LEU A 111 6.61 5.88 -25.87
N GLU A 112 5.95 6.25 -26.97
CA GLU A 112 6.36 7.42 -27.76
C GLU A 112 6.35 8.71 -26.92
N ARG A 113 5.34 8.90 -26.07
CA ARG A 113 5.28 10.05 -25.15
C ARG A 113 6.46 10.07 -24.18
N MET A 114 6.77 8.93 -23.57
CA MET A 114 7.90 8.82 -22.64
C MET A 114 9.23 9.14 -23.32
N GLU A 115 9.43 8.68 -24.57
CA GLU A 115 10.65 9.00 -25.33
C GLU A 115 10.77 10.49 -25.68
N VAL A 116 9.66 11.11 -26.07
CA VAL A 116 9.64 12.54 -26.38
C VAL A 116 9.89 13.36 -25.13
N ASP A 117 9.27 13.00 -24.00
CA ASP A 117 9.44 13.70 -22.74
C ASP A 117 10.86 13.56 -22.18
N ALA A 118 11.48 12.38 -22.28
CA ALA A 118 12.86 12.15 -21.87
C ALA A 118 13.84 13.01 -22.71
N LYS A 119 13.66 13.03 -24.04
CA LYS A 119 14.45 13.89 -24.92
C LYS A 119 14.26 15.37 -24.61
N ARG A 120 13.05 15.79 -24.28
CA ARG A 120 12.72 17.19 -23.95
C ARG A 120 13.34 17.63 -22.63
N ARG A 121 13.39 16.73 -21.63
CA ARG A 121 13.97 17.02 -20.32
C ARG A 121 15.50 16.89 -20.31
N GLN A 122 16.11 16.35 -21.35
CA GLN A 122 17.55 16.03 -21.43
C GLN A 122 18.03 15.16 -20.25
N SER A 123 17.13 14.28 -19.76
CA SER A 123 17.41 13.39 -18.62
C SER A 123 18.51 12.37 -18.96
N SER A 124 19.38 12.09 -18.02
CA SER A 124 20.29 10.96 -18.13
C SER A 124 19.53 9.63 -18.04
N VAL A 125 20.14 8.54 -18.52
CA VAL A 125 19.53 7.19 -18.47
C VAL A 125 19.14 6.80 -17.04
N ASN A 126 19.95 7.16 -16.05
CA ASN A 126 19.68 6.85 -14.65
C ASN A 126 18.50 7.66 -14.10
N GLU A 127 18.45 8.97 -14.34
CA GLU A 127 17.34 9.83 -13.94
C GLU A 127 16.02 9.40 -14.58
N GLU A 128 16.05 9.03 -15.88
CA GLU A 128 14.86 8.53 -16.55
C GLU A 128 14.39 7.20 -15.95
N ARG A 129 15.32 6.27 -15.66
CA ARG A 129 15.01 4.98 -15.01
C ARG A 129 14.38 5.18 -13.65
N GLU A 130 14.92 6.07 -12.83
CA GLU A 130 14.41 6.39 -11.52
C GLU A 130 13.00 6.97 -11.61
N SER A 131 12.80 7.99 -12.43
CA SER A 131 11.49 8.63 -12.64
C SER A 131 10.42 7.64 -13.13
N LEU A 132 10.78 6.70 -14.01
CA LEU A 132 9.86 5.67 -14.51
C LEU A 132 9.48 4.65 -13.44
N ASN A 133 10.44 4.21 -12.62
CA ASN A 133 10.18 3.30 -11.52
C ASN A 133 9.28 3.94 -10.45
N GLU A 134 9.56 5.20 -10.10
CA GLU A 134 8.72 5.97 -9.18
C GLU A 134 7.29 6.14 -9.70
N GLY A 135 7.17 6.57 -10.95
CA GLY A 135 5.87 6.75 -11.58
C GLY A 135 5.07 5.45 -11.65
N LEU A 136 5.72 4.33 -11.99
CA LEU A 136 5.09 3.02 -12.01
C LEU A 136 4.65 2.58 -10.61
N TYR A 137 5.51 2.76 -9.61
CA TYR A 137 5.21 2.39 -8.24
C TYR A 137 4.05 3.22 -7.69
N SER A 138 4.08 4.54 -7.87
CA SER A 138 3.01 5.45 -7.45
C SER A 138 1.68 5.12 -8.15
N PHE A 139 1.74 4.76 -9.42
CA PHE A 139 0.56 4.33 -10.18
C PHE A 139 -0.02 3.01 -9.63
N LEU A 140 0.84 2.01 -9.36
CA LEU A 140 0.43 0.72 -8.81
C LEU A 140 -0.08 0.83 -7.36
N GLU A 141 0.56 1.66 -6.53
CA GLU A 141 0.14 1.95 -5.16
C GLU A 141 -1.21 2.67 -5.13
N GLY A 142 -1.35 3.71 -5.95
CA GLY A 142 -2.61 4.45 -6.09
C GLY A 142 -3.77 3.55 -6.52
N MET A 143 -3.51 2.53 -7.32
CA MET A 143 -4.50 1.53 -7.73
C MET A 143 -4.70 0.39 -6.72
N GLY A 144 -4.00 0.39 -5.58
CA GLY A 144 -4.05 -0.73 -4.62
C GLY A 144 -3.47 -2.05 -5.17
N LEU A 145 -2.71 -2.01 -6.27
CA LEU A 145 -2.08 -3.18 -6.88
C LEU A 145 -0.74 -3.53 -6.24
N VAL A 146 -0.14 -2.58 -5.52
CA VAL A 146 1.02 -2.78 -4.64
C VAL A 146 0.63 -2.21 -3.29
N SER A 147 0.21 -3.07 -2.37
CA SER A 147 0.06 -2.71 -0.98
C SER A 147 1.37 -3.02 -0.25
N LEU A 148 1.91 -2.02 0.45
CA LEU A 148 3.00 -2.22 1.43
C LEU A 148 2.50 -3.01 2.65
N ASP A 149 1.20 -3.11 2.81
CA ASP A 149 0.55 -3.95 3.82
C ASP A 149 -0.06 -5.18 3.11
N PRO A 150 0.46 -6.40 3.34
CA PRO A 150 -0.01 -7.60 2.64
C PRO A 150 -1.43 -8.03 3.02
N GLY A 151 -2.26 -7.12 3.47
CA GLY A 151 -3.62 -7.32 3.99
C GLY A 151 -4.73 -6.56 3.27
N GLU A 152 -4.43 -5.63 2.38
CA GLU A 152 -5.47 -4.95 1.64
C GLU A 152 -5.86 -5.75 0.38
N SER A 153 -7.15 -6.08 0.29
CA SER A 153 -7.75 -6.56 -0.96
C SER A 153 -7.56 -5.49 -2.03
N GLY A 154 -7.09 -5.89 -3.22
CA GLY A 154 -6.95 -4.97 -4.34
C GLY A 154 -8.23 -4.16 -4.56
N THR A 155 -8.06 -2.89 -4.91
CA THR A 155 -9.15 -1.97 -5.22
C THR A 155 -10.12 -2.62 -6.21
N PRO A 156 -11.44 -2.58 -5.98
CA PRO A 156 -12.40 -3.08 -6.95
C PRO A 156 -12.16 -2.46 -8.33
N ILE A 157 -12.32 -3.25 -9.40
CA ILE A 157 -12.04 -2.80 -10.78
C ILE A 157 -12.79 -1.50 -11.13
N ASP A 158 -13.99 -1.33 -10.60
CA ASP A 158 -14.80 -0.12 -10.84
C ASP A 158 -14.16 1.13 -10.19
N ASP A 159 -13.42 0.99 -9.07
CA ASP A 159 -12.67 2.08 -8.43
C ASP A 159 -11.36 2.40 -9.17
N LEU A 160 -10.73 1.39 -9.81
CA LEU A 160 -9.55 1.60 -10.66
C LEU A 160 -9.84 2.49 -11.88
N MET A 161 -11.09 2.50 -12.35
CA MET A 161 -11.51 3.28 -13.51
C MET A 161 -11.64 4.78 -13.22
N SER A 162 -11.65 5.18 -11.95
CA SER A 162 -11.70 6.58 -11.52
C SER A 162 -10.33 7.29 -11.59
N PHE A 163 -9.24 6.55 -11.79
CA PHE A 163 -7.91 7.13 -11.94
C PHE A 163 -7.81 7.99 -13.21
N ASP A 164 -7.36 9.22 -13.06
CA ASP A 164 -7.28 10.20 -14.15
C ASP A 164 -6.56 9.68 -15.40
N ALA A 165 -5.49 8.91 -15.23
CA ALA A 165 -4.73 8.33 -16.34
C ALA A 165 -5.57 7.30 -17.13
N ILE A 166 -6.31 6.43 -16.43
CA ILE A 166 -7.15 5.40 -17.04
C ILE A 166 -8.39 6.05 -17.66
N ALA A 167 -9.03 6.95 -16.94
CA ALA A 167 -10.19 7.71 -17.43
C ALA A 167 -9.84 8.50 -18.71
N HIS A 168 -8.65 9.08 -18.76
CA HIS A 168 -8.14 9.76 -19.96
C HIS A 168 -8.00 8.81 -21.14
N GLU A 169 -7.42 7.62 -20.97
CA GLU A 169 -7.24 6.64 -22.05
C GLU A 169 -8.58 6.04 -22.49
N LEU A 170 -9.51 5.76 -21.56
CA LEU A 170 -10.86 5.31 -21.92
C LEU A 170 -11.61 6.35 -22.78
N LYS A 171 -11.55 7.62 -22.41
CA LYS A 171 -12.08 8.72 -23.22
C LYS A 171 -11.38 8.82 -24.59
N ALA A 172 -10.09 8.52 -24.66
CA ALA A 172 -9.38 8.48 -25.94
C ALA A 172 -9.86 7.32 -26.82
N VAL A 173 -10.14 6.16 -26.24
CA VAL A 173 -10.75 5.02 -26.94
C VAL A 173 -12.15 5.37 -27.45
N GLU A 174 -13.00 5.97 -26.63
CA GLU A 174 -14.33 6.44 -27.07
C GLU A 174 -14.23 7.40 -28.29
N ARG A 175 -13.29 8.33 -28.23
CA ARG A 175 -13.05 9.28 -29.35
C ARG A 175 -12.56 8.60 -30.63
N ARG A 176 -11.69 7.56 -30.49
CA ARG A 176 -11.16 6.82 -31.66
C ARG A 176 -12.18 5.88 -32.29
N THR A 177 -12.98 5.22 -31.45
CA THR A 177 -13.89 4.16 -31.88
C THR A 177 -15.33 4.63 -32.07
N GLY A 178 -15.72 5.76 -31.50
CA GLY A 178 -17.11 6.25 -31.46
C GLY A 178 -18.04 5.40 -30.57
N VAL A 179 -17.50 4.42 -29.83
CA VAL A 179 -18.26 3.59 -28.90
C VAL A 179 -18.25 4.28 -27.55
N GLN A 180 -19.42 4.46 -26.94
CA GLN A 180 -19.51 4.91 -25.55
C GLN A 180 -19.25 3.72 -24.62
N LEU A 181 -18.31 3.90 -23.72
CA LEU A 181 -17.95 2.91 -22.70
C LEU A 181 -18.77 3.19 -21.43
N GLU A 182 -19.97 2.61 -21.36
CA GLU A 182 -20.85 2.81 -20.20
C GLU A 182 -20.25 2.21 -18.92
N PRO A 183 -20.10 2.99 -17.85
CA PRO A 183 -19.62 2.49 -16.57
C PRO A 183 -20.40 1.26 -16.10
N GLY A 184 -19.67 0.24 -15.62
CA GLY A 184 -20.28 -1.02 -15.18
C GLY A 184 -20.57 -2.03 -16.31
N SER A 185 -20.50 -1.64 -17.58
CA SER A 185 -20.66 -2.56 -18.71
C SER A 185 -19.48 -3.54 -18.81
N LYS A 186 -19.72 -4.72 -19.43
CA LYS A 186 -18.65 -5.70 -19.68
C LYS A 186 -17.51 -5.11 -20.53
N THR A 187 -17.86 -4.35 -21.56
CA THR A 187 -16.89 -3.70 -22.46
C THR A 187 -16.06 -2.65 -21.74
N TYR A 188 -16.69 -1.85 -20.87
CA TYR A 188 -16.01 -0.87 -20.03
C TYR A 188 -14.96 -1.52 -19.13
N ARG A 189 -15.35 -2.59 -18.41
CA ARG A 189 -14.43 -3.32 -17.52
C ARG A 189 -13.27 -3.97 -18.27
N LEU A 190 -13.53 -4.63 -19.38
CA LEU A 190 -12.49 -5.26 -20.19
C LEU A 190 -11.53 -4.24 -20.80
N MET A 191 -12.05 -3.11 -21.30
CA MET A 191 -11.22 -2.05 -21.88
C MET A 191 -10.36 -1.38 -20.81
N GLY A 192 -10.92 -1.13 -19.63
CA GLY A 192 -10.16 -0.59 -18.50
C GLY A 192 -9.04 -1.50 -18.04
N GLN A 193 -9.29 -2.79 -17.89
CA GLN A 193 -8.25 -3.78 -17.55
C GLN A 193 -7.14 -3.81 -18.61
N ALA A 194 -7.51 -3.79 -19.89
CA ALA A 194 -6.56 -3.77 -21.00
C ALA A 194 -5.75 -2.46 -21.02
N ALA A 195 -6.37 -1.32 -20.70
CA ALA A 195 -5.70 -0.02 -20.60
C ALA A 195 -4.69 0.04 -19.46
N VAL A 196 -5.08 -0.41 -18.25
CA VAL A 196 -4.16 -0.53 -17.09
C VAL A 196 -2.93 -1.34 -17.47
N ARG A 197 -3.15 -2.50 -18.06
CA ARG A 197 -2.05 -3.37 -18.45
C ARG A 197 -1.18 -2.73 -19.53
N ALA A 198 -1.77 -2.07 -20.51
CA ALA A 198 -1.02 -1.38 -21.56
C ALA A 198 -0.11 -0.28 -21.00
N LEU A 199 -0.59 0.48 -20.02
CA LEU A 199 0.20 1.50 -19.33
C LEU A 199 1.38 0.90 -18.56
N ILE A 200 1.13 -0.17 -17.77
CA ILE A 200 2.19 -0.87 -17.02
C ILE A 200 3.24 -1.46 -17.97
N GLU A 201 2.81 -2.14 -19.04
CA GLU A 201 3.73 -2.74 -20.00
C GLU A 201 4.51 -1.69 -20.80
N ALA A 202 3.93 -0.51 -21.05
CA ALA A 202 4.64 0.59 -21.69
C ALA A 202 5.81 1.10 -20.82
N VAL A 203 5.59 1.28 -19.51
CA VAL A 203 6.67 1.67 -18.58
C VAL A 203 7.73 0.58 -18.52
N ASN A 204 7.34 -0.68 -18.37
CA ASN A 204 8.27 -1.82 -18.36
C ASN A 204 9.02 -1.95 -19.69
N GLY A 205 8.36 -1.68 -20.81
CA GLY A 205 8.97 -1.64 -22.15
C GLY A 205 10.05 -0.56 -22.24
N ARG A 206 9.78 0.64 -21.71
CA ARG A 206 10.75 1.72 -21.67
C ARG A 206 11.94 1.40 -20.77
N LEU A 207 11.70 0.83 -19.60
CA LEU A 207 12.77 0.36 -18.71
C LEU A 207 13.67 -0.68 -19.39
N ARG A 208 13.08 -1.64 -20.12
CA ARG A 208 13.86 -2.60 -20.94
C ARG A 208 14.68 -1.92 -22.03
N ALA A 209 14.10 -0.93 -22.72
CA ALA A 209 14.80 -0.17 -23.74
C ALA A 209 16.02 0.60 -23.18
N LEU A 210 15.92 1.14 -21.97
CA LEU A 210 17.05 1.77 -21.27
C LEU A 210 18.15 0.77 -20.89
N GLU A 211 17.83 -0.53 -20.83
CA GLU A 211 18.80 -1.63 -20.64
C GLU A 211 19.32 -2.22 -21.98
N GLY A 212 18.96 -1.63 -23.11
CA GLY A 212 19.34 -2.13 -24.44
C GLY A 212 18.56 -3.38 -24.88
N LYS A 213 17.43 -3.70 -24.23
CA LYS A 213 16.55 -4.83 -24.57
C LYS A 213 15.36 -4.37 -25.44
N PRO A 214 14.80 -5.25 -26.32
CA PRO A 214 13.65 -4.88 -27.13
C PRO A 214 12.41 -4.55 -26.28
N SER A 215 11.67 -3.55 -26.71
CA SER A 215 10.44 -3.08 -26.10
C SER A 215 9.24 -3.53 -26.95
N GLU A 216 8.92 -4.83 -26.91
CA GLU A 216 7.80 -5.40 -27.64
C GLU A 216 6.54 -5.49 -26.77
N PRO A 217 5.35 -5.21 -27.34
CA PRO A 217 4.09 -5.43 -26.64
C PRO A 217 3.86 -6.93 -26.38
N PRO A 218 3.13 -7.29 -25.32
CA PRO A 218 2.76 -8.68 -25.09
C PRO A 218 1.88 -9.22 -26.24
N ALA A 219 1.85 -10.54 -26.41
CA ALA A 219 1.02 -11.19 -27.43
C ALA A 219 -0.46 -10.78 -27.36
N THR A 220 -0.97 -10.53 -26.16
CA THR A 220 -2.29 -9.94 -25.92
C THR A 220 -2.35 -9.23 -24.56
N PHE A 221 -3.12 -8.15 -24.50
CA PHE A 221 -3.38 -7.42 -23.25
C PHE A 221 -4.54 -8.02 -22.44
N LEU A 222 -5.38 -8.86 -23.05
CA LEU A 222 -6.53 -9.52 -22.41
C LEU A 222 -6.18 -10.91 -21.83
N GLY A 223 -5.27 -11.64 -22.45
CA GLY A 223 -4.94 -13.02 -22.12
C GLY A 223 -4.33 -13.23 -20.72
N ALA A 224 -3.85 -12.17 -20.06
CA ALA A 224 -3.32 -12.24 -18.70
C ALA A 224 -4.38 -12.37 -17.60
N HIS A 225 -5.64 -12.16 -17.92
CA HIS A 225 -6.74 -12.22 -16.97
C HIS A 225 -7.51 -13.55 -17.01
N GLY A 226 -6.93 -14.60 -17.57
CA GLY A 226 -7.55 -15.93 -17.60
C GLY A 226 -8.77 -16.04 -18.53
N ILE A 227 -8.95 -15.11 -19.46
CA ILE A 227 -10.03 -15.13 -20.48
C ILE A 227 -9.39 -15.31 -21.85
N ASP A 228 -9.76 -16.37 -22.57
CA ASP A 228 -9.36 -16.57 -23.97
C ASP A 228 -10.03 -15.50 -24.85
N PRO A 229 -9.25 -14.64 -25.53
CA PRO A 229 -9.79 -13.57 -26.35
C PRO A 229 -10.64 -14.06 -27.55
N ARG A 230 -10.49 -15.33 -27.93
CA ARG A 230 -11.23 -15.90 -29.07
C ARG A 230 -12.58 -16.49 -28.67
N THR A 231 -12.68 -17.06 -27.46
CA THR A 231 -13.86 -17.83 -27.05
C THR A 231 -14.67 -17.16 -25.95
N LEU A 232 -14.17 -16.05 -25.35
CA LEU A 232 -14.74 -15.40 -24.16
C LEU A 232 -14.90 -16.33 -22.95
N ARG A 233 -14.31 -17.51 -23.02
CA ARG A 233 -14.29 -18.45 -21.89
C ARG A 233 -13.08 -18.16 -21.02
N PRO A 234 -13.17 -18.44 -19.72
CA PRO A 234 -11.96 -18.49 -18.91
C PRO A 234 -10.93 -19.33 -19.65
N ILE A 235 -9.70 -18.83 -19.82
CA ILE A 235 -8.58 -19.67 -20.22
C ILE A 235 -8.51 -20.70 -19.11
N VAL A 236 -9.17 -21.83 -19.33
CA VAL A 236 -8.81 -23.05 -18.62
C VAL A 236 -7.37 -23.24 -19.06
N ALA A 237 -6.43 -22.97 -18.16
CA ALA A 237 -5.04 -23.30 -18.41
C ALA A 237 -5.06 -24.69 -19.04
N PRO A 238 -4.35 -24.93 -20.17
CA PRO A 238 -4.33 -26.23 -20.82
C PRO A 238 -4.15 -27.21 -19.67
N PRO A 239 -4.93 -28.32 -19.60
CA PRO A 239 -4.87 -29.16 -18.42
C PRO A 239 -3.38 -29.34 -18.17
N ARG A 240 -2.89 -28.65 -17.13
CA ARG A 240 -1.46 -28.71 -16.76
C ARG A 240 -1.23 -30.18 -16.81
N LYS A 241 -0.31 -30.67 -17.67
CA LYS A 241 0.03 -32.06 -17.82
C LYS A 241 -0.25 -32.66 -16.48
N VAL A 242 -1.22 -33.59 -16.42
CA VAL A 242 -1.55 -34.29 -15.18
C VAL A 242 -0.21 -34.77 -14.70
N VAL A 243 0.44 -33.94 -13.88
CA VAL A 243 1.60 -34.36 -13.16
C VAL A 243 0.99 -35.49 -12.39
N ARG A 244 1.30 -36.71 -12.83
CA ARG A 244 0.91 -37.91 -12.13
C ARG A 244 1.06 -37.56 -10.68
N ILE A 245 -0.09 -37.46 -9.98
CA ILE A 245 -0.09 -37.41 -8.53
C ILE A 245 0.84 -38.54 -8.18
N ARG A 246 2.05 -38.19 -7.75
CA ARG A 246 2.90 -39.17 -7.11
C ARG A 246 2.03 -39.67 -5.97
N ASN A 247 1.73 -40.96 -6.00
CA ASN A 247 0.98 -41.65 -4.96
C ASN A 247 1.78 -41.75 -3.63
N ASP A 248 2.82 -40.98 -3.48
CA ASP A 248 3.60 -40.68 -2.28
C ASP A 248 2.97 -39.47 -1.65
N GLY A 249 1.96 -39.66 -0.83
CA GLY A 249 1.16 -38.68 -0.08
C GLY A 249 1.82 -37.32 0.03
N GLY A 250 1.41 -36.35 -0.83
CA GLY A 250 2.06 -35.04 -0.96
C GLY A 250 2.32 -34.33 0.36
N MET A 251 3.22 -33.34 0.38
CA MET A 251 3.65 -32.63 1.60
C MET A 251 2.47 -32.28 2.51
N GLY A 252 2.49 -32.79 3.75
CA GLY A 252 1.51 -32.46 4.78
C GLY A 252 1.58 -30.99 5.19
N PHE A 253 0.46 -30.46 5.69
CA PHE A 253 0.42 -29.05 6.10
C PHE A 253 1.47 -28.72 7.18
N SER A 254 1.69 -29.60 8.18
CA SER A 254 2.65 -29.36 9.25
C SER A 254 4.09 -29.27 8.74
N GLU A 255 4.47 -30.06 7.75
CA GLU A 255 5.80 -29.98 7.13
C GLU A 255 5.98 -28.65 6.38
N ALA A 256 4.99 -28.26 5.56
CA ALA A 256 5.02 -26.98 4.86
C ALA A 256 5.08 -25.79 5.82
N ALA A 257 4.33 -25.84 6.91
CA ALA A 257 4.34 -24.81 7.96
C ALA A 257 5.72 -24.69 8.64
N ALA A 258 6.38 -25.83 8.95
CA ALA A 258 7.73 -25.85 9.52
C ALA A 258 8.75 -25.22 8.54
N ARG A 259 8.70 -25.57 7.26
CA ARG A 259 9.55 -24.96 6.21
C ARG A 259 9.31 -23.45 6.11
N TYR A 260 8.08 -23.01 6.18
CA TYR A 260 7.76 -21.58 6.16
C TYR A 260 8.38 -20.84 7.34
N ILE A 261 8.28 -21.37 8.56
CA ILE A 261 8.91 -20.77 9.74
C ILE A 261 10.42 -20.68 9.57
N GLU A 262 11.04 -21.79 9.14
CA GLU A 262 12.49 -21.86 8.94
C GLU A 262 12.99 -20.87 7.88
N ALA A 263 12.30 -20.78 6.72
CA ALA A 263 12.62 -19.84 5.66
C ALA A 263 12.53 -18.37 6.14
N LYS A 264 11.49 -18.05 6.92
CA LYS A 264 11.32 -16.69 7.48
C LYS A 264 12.34 -16.38 8.55
N ARG A 265 12.75 -17.37 9.36
CA ARG A 265 13.80 -17.24 10.37
C ARG A 265 15.15 -16.98 9.72
N LYS A 266 15.54 -17.78 8.72
CA LYS A 266 16.79 -17.60 7.95
C LYS A 266 16.87 -16.22 7.28
N ALA A 267 15.73 -15.71 6.80
CA ALA A 267 15.65 -14.38 6.20
C ALA A 267 15.65 -13.23 7.24
N GLY A 268 15.74 -13.50 8.55
CA GLY A 268 15.66 -12.47 9.59
C GLY A 268 14.29 -11.76 9.69
N LYS A 269 13.25 -12.31 9.04
CA LYS A 269 11.91 -11.69 8.93
C LYS A 269 10.89 -12.25 9.94
N MET A 270 11.35 -12.85 11.04
CA MET A 270 10.46 -13.43 12.04
C MET A 270 11.03 -13.27 13.46
N THR A 271 10.32 -12.50 14.29
CA THR A 271 10.62 -12.42 15.72
C THR A 271 10.08 -13.64 16.47
N ALA A 272 10.61 -13.93 17.67
CA ALA A 272 10.12 -15.03 18.49
C ALA A 272 8.63 -14.90 18.85
N HIS A 273 8.14 -13.68 19.06
CA HIS A 273 6.71 -13.41 19.28
C HIS A 273 5.88 -13.75 18.04
N THR A 274 6.31 -13.30 16.86
CA THR A 274 5.61 -13.58 15.58
C THR A 274 5.62 -15.07 15.30
N GLN A 275 6.73 -15.77 15.59
CA GLN A 275 6.82 -17.22 15.42
C GLN A 275 5.77 -17.94 16.28
N ARG A 276 5.69 -17.62 17.59
CA ARG A 276 4.68 -18.23 18.47
C ARG A 276 3.25 -18.00 18.02
N GLN A 277 2.95 -16.80 17.53
CA GLN A 277 1.62 -16.50 16.97
C GLN A 277 1.32 -17.39 15.74
N ARG A 278 2.30 -17.58 14.85
CA ARG A 278 2.13 -18.41 13.67
C ARG A 278 2.03 -19.89 14.02
N GLU A 279 2.86 -20.38 14.92
CA GLU A 279 2.77 -21.76 15.43
C GLU A 279 1.40 -22.04 16.05
N THR A 280 0.84 -21.09 16.75
CA THR A 280 -0.52 -21.21 17.31
C THR A 280 -1.57 -21.41 16.23
N VAL A 281 -1.58 -20.57 15.18
CA VAL A 281 -2.57 -20.72 14.10
C VAL A 281 -2.31 -21.98 13.26
N PHE A 282 -1.05 -22.34 13.04
CA PHE A 282 -0.70 -23.57 12.32
C PHE A 282 -1.15 -24.82 13.08
N ARG A 283 -1.01 -24.84 14.39
CA ARG A 283 -1.55 -25.90 15.23
C ARG A 283 -3.07 -26.02 15.13
N LEU A 284 -3.80 -24.90 15.19
CA LEU A 284 -5.25 -24.88 15.02
C LEU A 284 -5.67 -25.41 13.64
N PHE A 285 -4.98 -24.97 12.59
CA PHE A 285 -5.29 -25.43 11.23
C PHE A 285 -4.92 -26.89 11.00
N LYS A 286 -3.76 -27.34 11.51
CA LYS A 286 -3.38 -28.74 11.54
C LYS A 286 -4.45 -29.61 12.19
N SER A 287 -4.93 -29.22 13.37
CA SER A 287 -5.97 -29.97 14.07
C SER A 287 -7.31 -29.97 13.34
N PHE A 288 -7.62 -28.92 12.61
CA PHE A 288 -8.85 -28.78 11.83
C PHE A 288 -8.84 -29.65 10.57
N THR A 289 -7.71 -29.72 9.88
CA THR A 289 -7.55 -30.48 8.63
C THR A 289 -7.05 -31.90 8.86
N ASN A 290 -6.80 -32.29 10.11
CA ASN A 290 -6.15 -33.56 10.46
C ASN A 290 -4.81 -33.76 9.73
N ASP A 291 -4.03 -32.66 9.61
CA ASP A 291 -2.74 -32.62 8.92
C ASP A 291 -2.79 -33.06 7.44
N ALA A 292 -3.88 -32.75 6.76
CA ALA A 292 -4.09 -33.14 5.38
C ALA A 292 -2.95 -32.64 4.46
N PRO A 293 -2.63 -33.37 3.37
CA PRO A 293 -1.73 -32.92 2.33
C PRO A 293 -2.20 -31.58 1.74
N LEU A 294 -1.28 -30.68 1.39
CA LEU A 294 -1.62 -29.36 0.84
C LEU A 294 -2.56 -29.44 -0.37
N ALA A 295 -2.40 -30.46 -1.20
CA ALA A 295 -3.22 -30.68 -2.40
C ALA A 295 -4.70 -31.02 -2.07
N ALA A 296 -4.99 -31.54 -0.87
CA ALA A 296 -6.33 -31.85 -0.41
C ALA A 296 -7.06 -30.65 0.24
N ILE A 297 -6.35 -29.56 0.49
CA ILE A 297 -6.90 -28.38 1.15
C ILE A 297 -7.42 -27.42 0.09
N ASP A 298 -8.72 -27.30 -0.01
CA ASP A 298 -9.41 -26.46 -0.98
C ASP A 298 -9.95 -25.15 -0.38
N LYS A 299 -10.66 -24.39 -1.22
CA LYS A 299 -11.29 -23.12 -0.79
C LYS A 299 -12.40 -23.33 0.24
N LEU A 300 -13.14 -24.44 0.20
CA LEU A 300 -14.21 -24.71 1.16
C LEU A 300 -13.61 -24.97 2.53
N THR A 301 -12.57 -25.81 2.61
CA THR A 301 -11.79 -26.07 3.83
C THR A 301 -11.27 -24.75 4.45
N ALA A 302 -10.75 -23.84 3.62
CA ALA A 302 -10.28 -22.53 4.11
C ALA A 302 -11.44 -21.67 4.62
N THR A 303 -12.61 -21.69 3.97
CA THR A 303 -13.80 -20.94 4.40
C THR A 303 -14.30 -21.46 5.73
N ASP A 304 -14.47 -22.76 5.85
CA ASP A 304 -14.94 -23.42 7.06
C ASP A 304 -14.01 -23.15 8.25
N PHE A 305 -12.70 -23.21 8.00
CA PHE A 305 -11.72 -22.85 9.04
C PHE A 305 -11.88 -21.40 9.51
N VAL A 306 -12.01 -20.45 8.59
CA VAL A 306 -12.20 -19.02 8.92
C VAL A 306 -13.49 -18.81 9.72
N GLU A 307 -14.57 -19.51 9.38
CA GLU A 307 -15.82 -19.48 10.14
C GLU A 307 -15.62 -20.03 11.56
N GLN A 308 -14.94 -21.17 11.71
CA GLN A 308 -14.72 -21.78 13.03
C GLN A 308 -13.83 -20.93 13.93
N ILE A 309 -12.73 -20.35 13.41
CA ILE A 309 -11.90 -19.46 14.24
C ILE A 309 -12.63 -18.18 14.62
N GLY A 310 -13.56 -17.71 13.79
CA GLY A 310 -14.43 -16.55 14.10
C GLY A 310 -15.31 -16.77 15.34
N LYS A 311 -15.57 -18.02 15.72
CA LYS A 311 -16.34 -18.38 16.92
C LYS A 311 -15.51 -18.37 18.21
N LEU A 312 -14.18 -18.24 18.13
CA LEU A 312 -13.30 -18.21 19.30
C LEU A 312 -13.43 -16.88 20.05
N ASP A 313 -13.37 -16.97 21.38
CA ASP A 313 -13.27 -15.82 22.26
C ASP A 313 -11.84 -15.22 22.21
N PRO A 314 -11.63 -13.89 22.34
CA PRO A 314 -10.30 -13.28 22.33
C PRO A 314 -9.33 -13.88 23.36
N ASP A 315 -9.85 -14.32 24.50
CA ASP A 315 -9.07 -14.90 25.58
C ASP A 315 -9.07 -16.43 25.57
N TRP A 316 -9.39 -17.07 24.43
CA TRP A 316 -9.47 -18.52 24.28
C TRP A 316 -8.19 -19.25 24.72
N HIS A 317 -7.04 -18.61 24.58
CA HIS A 317 -5.74 -19.15 24.96
C HIS A 317 -5.52 -19.30 26.48
N HIS A 318 -6.39 -18.68 27.29
CA HIS A 318 -6.44 -18.86 28.74
C HIS A 318 -7.36 -20.00 29.20
N ILE A 319 -8.03 -20.69 28.28
CA ILE A 319 -8.80 -21.90 28.58
C ILE A 319 -7.82 -23.00 29.00
N GLU A 320 -8.12 -23.68 30.08
CA GLU A 320 -7.31 -24.81 30.56
C GLU A 320 -7.14 -25.87 29.47
N GLY A 321 -5.90 -26.26 29.22
CA GLY A 321 -5.54 -27.20 28.15
C GLY A 321 -5.65 -26.64 26.72
N ALA A 322 -5.86 -25.33 26.54
CA ALA A 322 -6.04 -24.72 25.22
C ALA A 322 -4.92 -25.02 24.20
N GLN A 323 -3.70 -25.26 24.71
CA GLN A 323 -2.54 -25.56 23.84
C GLN A 323 -2.61 -26.97 23.21
N GLU A 324 -3.38 -27.87 23.79
CA GLU A 324 -3.49 -29.27 23.38
C GLU A 324 -4.85 -29.57 22.70
N LEU A 325 -5.84 -28.75 23.02
CA LEU A 325 -7.20 -28.95 22.49
C LEU A 325 -7.28 -28.67 20.98
N PRO A 326 -7.98 -29.53 20.21
CA PRO A 326 -8.29 -29.26 18.81
C PRO A 326 -9.29 -28.11 18.68
N LEU A 327 -9.33 -27.49 17.47
CA LEU A 327 -10.15 -26.30 17.22
C LEU A 327 -11.62 -26.49 17.58
N ASN A 328 -12.24 -27.61 17.22
CA ASN A 328 -13.65 -27.89 17.51
C ASN A 328 -13.95 -27.87 19.03
N LYS A 329 -13.08 -28.45 19.84
CA LYS A 329 -13.23 -28.43 21.31
C LYS A 329 -13.04 -27.03 21.90
N LEU A 330 -12.15 -26.24 21.33
CA LEU A 330 -12.00 -24.84 21.72
C LEU A 330 -13.24 -24.02 21.37
N VAL A 331 -13.83 -24.23 20.20
CA VAL A 331 -15.08 -23.58 19.79
C VAL A 331 -16.23 -23.96 20.74
N GLU A 332 -16.38 -25.24 21.08
CA GLU A 332 -17.37 -25.71 22.08
C GLU A 332 -17.20 -24.98 23.42
N LYS A 333 -15.96 -24.90 23.96
CA LYS A 333 -15.66 -24.19 25.20
C LYS A 333 -15.88 -22.67 25.13
N CYS A 334 -15.85 -22.08 23.92
CA CYS A 334 -16.13 -20.68 23.67
C CYS A 334 -17.62 -20.38 23.41
N ALA A 335 -18.47 -21.38 23.27
CA ALA A 335 -19.88 -21.21 22.85
C ALA A 335 -20.66 -20.22 23.76
N ASN A 336 -20.45 -20.31 25.07
CA ASN A 336 -21.13 -19.47 26.07
C ASN A 336 -20.40 -18.16 26.38
N ARG A 337 -19.31 -17.83 25.68
CA ARG A 337 -18.57 -16.58 25.84
C ARG A 337 -19.11 -15.54 24.85
N SER A 338 -19.23 -14.29 25.29
CA SER A 338 -19.75 -13.20 24.45
C SER A 338 -18.72 -12.60 23.48
N GLY A 339 -17.42 -12.76 23.78
CA GLY A 339 -16.35 -12.26 22.94
C GLY A 339 -16.19 -13.07 21.64
N ARG A 340 -15.75 -12.40 20.57
CA ARG A 340 -15.33 -13.04 19.32
C ARG A 340 -14.04 -12.42 18.82
N LEU A 341 -13.20 -13.21 18.14
CA LEU A 341 -12.01 -12.69 17.51
C LEU A 341 -12.36 -11.55 16.54
N THR A 342 -11.57 -10.50 16.56
CA THR A 342 -11.74 -9.40 15.61
C THR A 342 -11.32 -9.82 14.20
N ASN A 343 -11.93 -9.23 13.17
CA ASN A 343 -11.56 -9.48 11.78
C ASN A 343 -10.06 -9.25 11.54
N ARG A 344 -9.44 -8.27 12.20
CA ARG A 344 -7.99 -8.06 12.15
C ARG A 344 -7.19 -9.27 12.65
N THR A 345 -7.61 -9.89 13.74
CA THR A 345 -6.95 -11.11 14.25
C THR A 345 -7.14 -12.27 13.28
N ILE A 346 -8.35 -12.45 12.77
CA ILE A 346 -8.69 -13.49 11.79
C ILE A 346 -7.86 -13.29 10.51
N ASN A 347 -7.77 -12.05 10.01
CA ASN A 347 -6.96 -11.71 8.85
C ASN A 347 -5.47 -12.02 9.06
N SER A 348 -4.94 -11.74 10.27
CA SER A 348 -3.57 -12.14 10.61
C SER A 348 -3.35 -13.66 10.51
N TYR A 349 -4.36 -14.47 10.87
CA TYR A 349 -4.32 -15.93 10.72
C TYR A 349 -4.38 -16.36 9.25
N ILE A 350 -5.29 -15.75 8.49
CA ILE A 350 -5.41 -15.98 7.04
C ILE A 350 -4.08 -15.68 6.32
N HIS A 351 -3.44 -14.54 6.65
CA HIS A 351 -2.14 -14.18 6.07
C HIS A 351 -1.02 -15.15 6.43
N ALA A 352 -1.02 -15.66 7.66
CA ALA A 352 -0.06 -16.68 8.08
C ALA A 352 -0.19 -17.95 7.24
N LEU A 353 -1.43 -18.47 7.10
CA LEU A 353 -1.74 -19.66 6.33
C LEU A 353 -1.48 -19.47 4.83
N SER A 354 -1.96 -18.34 4.27
CA SER A 354 -1.67 -17.96 2.88
C SER A 354 -0.17 -17.92 2.58
N GLY A 355 0.65 -17.49 3.56
CA GLY A 355 2.10 -17.48 3.45
C GLY A 355 2.72 -18.86 3.30
N VAL A 356 2.19 -19.88 3.99
CA VAL A 356 2.63 -21.28 3.86
C VAL A 356 2.40 -21.78 2.44
N PHE A 357 1.16 -21.64 1.91
CA PHE A 357 0.82 -22.07 0.56
C PHE A 357 1.64 -21.34 -0.51
N ARG A 358 1.89 -20.03 -0.35
CA ARG A 358 2.74 -19.28 -1.29
C ARG A 358 4.19 -19.76 -1.31
N LEU A 359 4.74 -20.14 -0.16
CA LEU A 359 6.09 -20.69 -0.11
C LEU A 359 6.13 -22.07 -0.74
N ALA A 360 5.18 -22.94 -0.41
CA ALA A 360 5.07 -24.28 -0.97
C ALA A 360 4.91 -24.26 -2.49
N ASP A 361 4.10 -23.34 -3.05
CA ASP A 361 3.96 -23.11 -4.50
C ASP A 361 5.30 -22.67 -5.12
N LYS A 362 5.99 -21.70 -4.48
CA LYS A 362 7.30 -21.22 -4.94
C LYS A 362 8.37 -22.31 -4.95
N GLU A 363 8.32 -23.25 -3.99
CA GLU A 363 9.27 -24.36 -3.87
C GLU A 363 8.86 -25.60 -4.67
N GLY A 364 7.72 -25.56 -5.39
CA GLY A 364 7.22 -26.67 -6.21
C GLY A 364 6.58 -27.82 -5.41
N HIS A 365 6.25 -27.57 -4.15
CA HIS A 365 5.59 -28.55 -3.27
C HIS A 365 4.05 -28.45 -3.29
N PHE A 366 3.51 -27.42 -3.90
CA PHE A 366 2.08 -27.20 -4.06
C PHE A 366 1.80 -26.64 -5.45
N GLU A 367 0.90 -27.27 -6.18
CA GLU A 367 0.41 -26.80 -7.46
C GLU A 367 -1.08 -26.51 -7.35
N GLY A 368 -1.47 -25.24 -7.45
CA GLY A 368 -2.88 -24.87 -7.36
C GLY A 368 -3.07 -23.40 -6.94
N ARG A 369 -4.34 -23.02 -6.81
CA ARG A 369 -4.67 -21.70 -6.24
C ARG A 369 -4.56 -21.78 -4.73
N ASN A 370 -3.86 -20.83 -4.14
CA ASN A 370 -3.81 -20.68 -2.69
C ASN A 370 -5.24 -20.61 -2.11
N PRO A 371 -5.67 -21.54 -1.24
CA PRO A 371 -7.04 -21.61 -0.73
C PRO A 371 -7.44 -20.40 0.10
N PHE A 372 -6.48 -19.66 0.67
CA PHE A 372 -6.68 -18.45 1.46
C PHE A 372 -6.64 -17.16 0.64
N ALA A 373 -6.38 -17.22 -0.67
CA ALA A 373 -6.37 -16.02 -1.51
C ALA A 373 -7.76 -15.37 -1.57
N GLY A 374 -7.84 -14.05 -1.30
CA GLY A 374 -9.08 -13.28 -1.31
C GLY A 374 -10.06 -13.62 -0.17
N ARG A 375 -9.56 -14.15 0.98
CA ARG A 375 -10.38 -14.53 2.14
C ARG A 375 -10.34 -13.52 3.28
N THR A 376 -9.67 -12.39 3.11
CA THR A 376 -9.65 -11.34 4.13
C THR A 376 -11.04 -10.79 4.39
N LEU A 377 -11.33 -10.56 5.66
CA LEU A 377 -12.58 -9.98 6.14
C LEU A 377 -12.44 -8.46 6.22
N GLU A 378 -13.52 -7.72 5.98
CA GLU A 378 -13.51 -6.27 6.17
C GLU A 378 -13.14 -5.90 7.61
N GLU A 379 -12.12 -5.05 7.76
CA GLU A 379 -11.70 -4.54 9.06
C GLU A 379 -12.44 -3.24 9.38
N THR A 380 -13.15 -3.23 10.48
CA THR A 380 -13.62 -1.96 11.03
C THR A 380 -12.41 -1.15 11.51
N ASN A 381 -12.31 0.10 11.08
CA ASN A 381 -11.18 0.99 11.39
C ASN A 381 -11.08 1.23 12.91
N SER A 382 -10.39 0.34 13.62
CA SER A 382 -10.21 0.36 15.07
C SER A 382 -8.87 0.94 15.51
N SER A 383 -8.35 1.94 14.75
CA SER A 383 -7.07 2.56 15.08
C SER A 383 -7.09 3.21 16.48
N TRP A 384 -5.95 3.18 17.17
CA TRP A 384 -5.77 3.93 18.42
C TRP A 384 -6.15 5.40 18.20
N ARG A 385 -6.84 6.02 19.15
CA ARG A 385 -7.13 7.46 19.15
C ARG A 385 -6.12 8.23 20.00
N SER A 386 -6.03 9.52 19.80
CA SER A 386 -5.32 10.43 20.70
C SER A 386 -6.02 10.50 22.07
N TYR A 387 -5.25 10.76 23.12
CA TYR A 387 -5.82 11.16 24.41
C TYR A 387 -6.42 12.55 24.30
N LYS A 388 -7.55 12.75 24.96
CA LYS A 388 -8.11 14.07 25.19
C LYS A 388 -7.35 14.81 26.29
N THR A 389 -7.45 16.15 26.34
CA THR A 389 -6.73 16.95 27.35
C THR A 389 -7.13 16.60 28.78
N ASP A 390 -8.41 16.32 29.03
CA ASP A 390 -8.89 15.87 30.35
C ASP A 390 -8.32 14.52 30.74
N GLU A 391 -8.16 13.58 29.79
CA GLU A 391 -7.53 12.29 30.01
C GLU A 391 -6.03 12.45 30.32
N LEU A 392 -5.33 13.34 29.59
CA LEU A 392 -3.93 13.68 29.88
C LEU A 392 -3.80 14.30 31.27
N ASN A 393 -4.65 15.23 31.65
CA ASN A 393 -4.64 15.82 32.97
C ASN A 393 -4.85 14.76 34.07
N LYS A 394 -5.76 13.80 33.89
CA LYS A 394 -5.92 12.67 34.83
C LYS A 394 -4.66 11.81 34.92
N LEU A 395 -4.00 11.54 33.80
CA LEU A 395 -2.76 10.75 33.79
C LEU A 395 -1.61 11.45 34.50
N PHE A 396 -1.49 12.76 34.35
CA PHE A 396 -0.36 13.53 34.86
C PHE A 396 -0.60 14.26 36.21
N SER A 397 -1.81 14.20 36.76
CA SER A 397 -2.15 14.82 38.06
C SER A 397 -2.37 13.79 39.18
N THR A 398 -1.82 12.58 39.03
CA THR A 398 -1.96 11.54 40.07
C THR A 398 -1.11 11.86 41.29
N PRO A 399 -1.44 11.28 42.49
CA PRO A 399 -0.61 11.40 43.67
C PRO A 399 0.86 11.02 43.42
N LEU A 400 1.11 9.99 42.62
CA LEU A 400 2.47 9.59 42.24
C LEU A 400 3.27 10.74 41.62
N LEU A 401 2.63 11.59 40.83
CA LEU A 401 3.29 12.68 40.11
C LEU A 401 3.21 14.02 40.87
N ARG A 402 2.08 14.27 41.54
CA ARG A 402 1.81 15.52 42.24
C ARG A 402 2.50 15.58 43.59
N ASP A 403 2.48 14.46 44.34
CA ASP A 403 2.88 14.44 45.75
C ASP A 403 4.32 13.92 45.93
N THR A 404 4.96 13.38 44.87
CA THR A 404 6.38 13.00 44.89
C THR A 404 7.25 14.25 44.82
N PRO A 405 8.12 14.52 45.80
CA PRO A 405 9.06 15.64 45.77
C PRO A 405 9.91 15.63 44.48
N THR A 406 10.18 16.81 43.93
CA THR A 406 10.97 16.94 42.71
C THR A 406 12.33 16.26 42.81
N GLU A 407 13.03 16.44 43.95
CA GLU A 407 14.33 15.80 44.17
C GLU A 407 14.25 14.28 44.14
N GLN A 408 13.22 13.70 44.74
CA GLN A 408 13.01 12.25 44.74
C GLN A 408 12.62 11.72 43.35
N ARG A 409 11.96 12.54 42.51
CA ARG A 409 11.64 12.17 41.14
C ARG A 409 12.88 12.20 40.25
N ILE A 410 13.79 13.17 40.50
CA ILE A 410 15.04 13.36 39.75
C ILE A 410 16.13 12.41 40.24
N ARG A 411 16.30 12.28 41.55
CA ARG A 411 17.34 11.47 42.21
C ARG A 411 16.72 10.56 43.24
N PRO A 412 16.03 9.50 42.82
CA PRO A 412 15.43 8.59 43.78
C PRO A 412 16.52 7.81 44.53
N ALA A 413 16.32 7.61 45.82
CA ALA A 413 17.23 6.77 46.62
C ALA A 413 17.31 5.34 46.07
N LYS A 414 16.23 4.87 45.44
CA LYS A 414 16.15 3.58 44.74
C LYS A 414 15.30 3.76 43.49
N TYR A 415 15.80 3.33 42.34
CA TYR A 415 15.05 3.32 41.10
C TYR A 415 13.98 2.23 41.15
N THR A 416 12.72 2.64 41.01
CA THR A 416 11.55 1.77 41.05
C THR A 416 10.77 1.85 39.74
N PHE A 417 9.75 1.03 39.64
CA PHE A 417 8.86 1.04 38.49
C PHE A 417 8.04 2.34 38.41
N GLU A 418 7.78 2.97 39.55
CA GLU A 418 7.08 4.24 39.66
C GLU A 418 7.86 5.38 38.98
N ASN A 419 9.20 5.35 39.06
CA ASN A 419 10.04 6.30 38.30
C ASN A 419 9.87 6.13 36.80
N ALA A 420 9.78 4.90 36.30
CA ALA A 420 9.50 4.65 34.88
C ALA A 420 8.08 5.14 34.48
N ILE A 421 7.08 4.92 35.34
CA ILE A 421 5.71 5.45 35.09
C ILE A 421 5.68 6.98 35.14
N ALA A 422 6.51 7.62 35.95
CA ALA A 422 6.58 9.09 36.01
C ALA A 422 7.16 9.70 34.73
N TRP A 423 8.19 9.10 34.15
CA TRP A 423 8.92 9.68 33.03
C TRP A 423 8.51 9.19 31.66
N ILE A 424 8.31 7.89 31.45
CA ILE A 424 8.09 7.30 30.12
C ILE A 424 6.84 7.86 29.44
N PRO A 425 5.69 8.07 30.10
CA PRO A 425 4.52 8.70 29.49
C PRO A 425 4.77 10.16 29.07
N LEU A 426 5.52 10.93 29.87
CA LEU A 426 5.91 12.30 29.54
C LEU A 426 6.82 12.33 28.32
N VAL A 427 7.85 11.47 28.30
CA VAL A 427 8.72 11.33 27.13
C VAL A 427 7.90 10.92 25.89
N GLY A 428 6.99 9.95 26.02
CA GLY A 428 6.11 9.53 24.92
C GLY A 428 5.24 10.65 24.39
N LEU A 429 4.69 11.50 25.27
CA LEU A 429 3.82 12.62 24.91
C LEU A 429 4.57 13.74 24.19
N PHE A 430 5.82 14.01 24.52
CA PHE A 430 6.62 15.10 23.96
C PHE A 430 7.69 14.65 22.96
N SER A 431 7.71 13.39 22.55
CA SER A 431 8.64 12.86 21.53
C SER A 431 7.96 12.04 20.44
N GLY A 432 6.79 11.46 20.73
CA GLY A 432 6.13 10.53 19.83
C GLY A 432 6.85 9.18 19.65
N MET A 433 7.88 8.89 20.44
CA MET A 433 8.63 7.64 20.38
C MET A 433 7.78 6.43 20.78
N ARG A 434 8.13 5.26 20.25
CA ARG A 434 7.46 4.00 20.65
C ARG A 434 7.87 3.59 22.07
N SER A 435 6.96 2.92 22.79
CA SER A 435 7.24 2.52 24.18
C SER A 435 8.52 1.71 24.35
N ASN A 436 8.82 0.79 23.42
CA ASN A 436 10.06 0.01 23.52
C ASN A 436 11.30 0.86 23.22
N GLU A 437 11.23 1.79 22.27
CA GLU A 437 12.33 2.74 21.98
C GLU A 437 12.73 3.49 23.27
N ILE A 438 11.74 3.99 24.03
CA ILE A 438 11.98 4.70 25.28
C ILE A 438 12.47 3.75 26.39
N CYS A 439 11.81 2.61 26.56
CA CYS A 439 12.10 1.69 27.65
C CYS A 439 13.50 1.04 27.57
N GLN A 440 14.04 0.86 26.37
CA GLN A 440 15.34 0.23 26.15
C GLN A 440 16.53 1.19 26.15
N MET A 441 16.27 2.52 26.23
CA MET A 441 17.33 3.53 26.19
C MET A 441 18.30 3.41 27.33
N ARG A 442 19.55 3.74 27.05
CA ARG A 442 20.60 4.01 28.03
C ARG A 442 20.70 5.51 28.29
N ALA A 443 21.29 5.89 29.40
CA ALA A 443 21.56 7.31 29.68
C ALA A 443 22.48 7.93 28.63
N SER A 444 23.41 7.16 28.04
CA SER A 444 24.28 7.56 26.93
C SER A 444 23.55 7.86 25.63
N ASP A 445 22.31 7.37 25.43
CA ASP A 445 21.49 7.68 24.26
C ASP A 445 20.87 9.09 24.35
N VAL A 446 20.93 9.72 25.55
CA VAL A 446 20.57 11.13 25.73
C VAL A 446 21.84 11.95 25.56
N GLN A 447 21.95 12.65 24.45
CA GLN A 447 23.16 13.33 24.01
C GLN A 447 22.93 14.81 23.78
N ARG A 448 24.01 15.59 23.72
CA ARG A 448 23.98 16.99 23.30
C ARG A 448 24.81 17.16 22.04
N LYS A 449 24.16 17.57 20.95
CA LYS A 449 24.81 17.88 19.67
C LYS A 449 24.40 19.28 19.24
N GLU A 450 25.32 20.07 18.74
CA GLU A 450 25.07 21.46 18.31
C GLU A 450 24.33 22.31 19.35
N GLY A 451 24.62 22.08 20.65
CA GLY A 451 23.94 22.77 21.75
C GLY A 451 22.54 22.22 22.09
N ILE A 452 21.99 21.31 21.32
CA ILE A 452 20.64 20.74 21.47
C ILE A 452 20.70 19.38 22.14
N TRP A 453 19.93 19.17 23.20
CA TRP A 453 19.71 17.87 23.81
C TRP A 453 18.76 17.03 22.96
N LEU A 454 19.08 15.74 22.79
CA LEU A 454 18.34 14.82 21.95
C LEU A 454 18.36 13.39 22.49
N PHE A 455 17.40 12.60 22.05
CA PHE A 455 17.41 11.15 22.12
C PHE A 455 18.03 10.60 20.83
N ASN A 456 19.06 9.77 20.95
CA ASN A 456 19.58 8.97 19.85
C ASN A 456 18.83 7.63 19.82
N VAL A 457 17.92 7.47 18.89
CA VAL A 457 17.11 6.24 18.74
C VAL A 457 17.84 5.33 17.77
N SER A 458 18.53 4.34 18.29
CA SER A 458 19.28 3.34 17.51
C SER A 458 19.17 1.95 18.17
N ASP A 459 19.72 0.95 17.52
CA ASP A 459 19.91 -0.41 18.04
C ASP A 459 21.39 -0.80 18.11
N ASP A 460 22.26 0.20 18.20
CA ASP A 460 23.71 0.02 18.27
C ASP A 460 24.19 -0.68 19.55
N ASN A 461 23.42 -0.57 20.64
CA ASN A 461 23.79 -1.17 21.92
C ASN A 461 23.18 -2.57 22.09
N THR A 462 23.93 -3.47 22.70
CA THR A 462 23.45 -4.82 23.04
C THR A 462 22.14 -4.77 23.81
N GLY A 463 21.14 -5.50 23.35
CA GLY A 463 19.80 -5.58 23.97
C GLY A 463 18.82 -4.52 23.46
N GLN A 464 19.24 -3.62 22.60
CA GLN A 464 18.33 -2.73 21.88
C GLN A 464 17.83 -3.38 20.58
N SER A 465 16.64 -3.02 20.17
CA SER A 465 16.06 -3.49 18.90
C SER A 465 15.08 -2.47 18.34
N LEU A 466 15.15 -2.21 17.04
CA LEU A 466 14.20 -1.38 16.34
C LEU A 466 13.27 -2.24 15.49
N LYS A 467 12.08 -1.74 15.21
CA LYS A 467 11.10 -2.47 14.40
C LYS A 467 11.46 -2.42 12.90
N THR A 468 12.06 -1.32 12.46
CA THR A 468 12.43 -1.04 11.06
C THR A 468 13.68 -0.18 11.05
N GLU A 469 14.45 -0.17 9.96
CA GLU A 469 15.61 0.70 9.78
C GLU A 469 15.22 2.20 9.87
N ALA A 470 14.07 2.58 9.32
CA ALA A 470 13.54 3.94 9.40
C ALA A 470 13.26 4.41 10.84
N ALA A 471 13.31 3.51 11.83
CA ALA A 471 13.19 3.89 13.23
C ALA A 471 14.48 4.51 13.80
N THR A 472 15.65 4.28 13.17
CA THR A 472 16.92 4.91 13.54
C THR A 472 16.85 6.41 13.23
N ARG A 473 16.93 7.23 14.27
CA ARG A 473 16.79 8.69 14.14
C ARG A 473 17.22 9.42 15.39
N VAL A 474 17.35 10.73 15.30
CA VAL A 474 17.50 11.60 16.44
C VAL A 474 16.19 12.34 16.74
N VAL A 475 15.84 12.48 18.01
CA VAL A 475 14.65 13.19 18.45
C VAL A 475 15.07 14.26 19.47
N PRO A 476 14.99 15.58 19.14
CA PRO A 476 15.35 16.62 20.11
C PRO A 476 14.45 16.56 21.34
N ILE A 477 15.01 16.87 22.50
CA ILE A 477 14.26 16.92 23.76
C ILE A 477 13.43 18.19 23.80
N HIS A 478 12.11 18.02 23.96
CA HIS A 478 11.17 19.14 24.08
C HIS A 478 11.42 19.93 25.36
N SER A 479 11.27 21.25 25.31
CA SER A 479 11.49 22.16 26.45
C SER A 479 10.67 21.80 27.71
N GLU A 480 9.46 21.28 27.54
CA GLU A 480 8.63 20.83 28.66
C GLU A 480 9.27 19.68 29.47
N LEU A 481 9.97 18.74 28.80
CA LEU A 481 10.70 17.70 29.51
C LEU A 481 11.87 18.25 30.32
N ALA A 482 12.58 19.23 29.76
CA ALA A 482 13.66 19.90 30.48
C ALA A 482 13.12 20.68 31.69
N ARG A 483 12.00 21.39 31.53
CA ARG A 483 11.32 22.09 32.65
C ARG A 483 10.85 21.16 33.76
N CYS A 484 10.45 19.93 33.41
CA CYS A 484 10.11 18.90 34.39
C CYS A 484 11.33 18.31 35.11
N GLY A 485 12.57 18.67 34.74
CA GLY A 485 13.81 18.15 35.34
C GLY A 485 14.30 16.84 34.75
N PHE A 486 13.83 16.47 33.53
CA PHE A 486 14.25 15.23 32.88
C PHE A 486 15.75 15.17 32.59
N LEU A 487 16.36 16.28 32.20
CA LEU A 487 17.81 16.33 31.96
C LEU A 487 18.63 16.12 33.24
N ASP A 488 18.13 16.58 34.39
CA ASP A 488 18.79 16.37 35.67
C ASP A 488 18.62 14.93 36.18
N TYR A 489 17.45 14.31 35.88
CA TYR A 489 17.27 12.89 36.05
C TYR A 489 18.30 12.07 35.26
N VAL A 490 18.49 12.40 33.97
CA VAL A 490 19.47 11.72 33.09
C VAL A 490 20.90 11.88 33.65
N LYS A 491 21.29 13.12 34.04
CA LYS A 491 22.61 13.40 34.60
C LYS A 491 22.90 12.66 35.93
N ALA A 492 21.85 12.30 36.67
CA ALA A 492 21.98 11.54 37.91
C ALA A 492 22.24 10.04 37.69
N LEU A 493 22.09 9.55 36.47
CA LEU A 493 22.32 8.16 36.12
C LEU A 493 23.77 7.89 35.67
N PRO A 494 24.30 6.65 35.91
CA PRO A 494 25.52 6.21 35.26
C PRO A 494 25.37 6.30 33.72
N ARG A 495 26.37 6.84 33.05
CA ARG A 495 26.32 7.12 31.60
C ARG A 495 25.98 5.86 30.78
N ASP A 496 26.55 4.73 31.13
CA ASP A 496 26.32 3.46 30.43
C ASP A 496 25.17 2.63 31.03
N GLY A 497 24.49 3.19 32.03
CA GLY A 497 23.34 2.56 32.68
C GLY A 497 22.07 2.67 31.85
N GLN A 498 21.09 1.81 32.16
CA GLN A 498 19.75 1.93 31.62
C GLN A 498 19.11 3.25 32.01
N LEU A 499 18.46 3.94 31.07
CA LEU A 499 17.72 5.18 31.36
C LEU A 499 16.61 4.97 32.40
N PHE A 500 16.05 3.74 32.46
CA PHE A 500 15.08 3.31 33.45
C PHE A 500 15.55 2.03 34.12
N PRO A 501 16.41 2.11 35.17
CA PRO A 501 17.11 0.95 35.74
C PRO A 501 16.21 -0.15 36.31
N ALA A 502 14.98 0.18 36.69
CA ALA A 502 14.00 -0.79 37.19
C ALA A 502 13.38 -1.68 36.08
N LEU A 503 13.54 -1.31 34.82
CA LEU A 503 13.00 -2.10 33.72
C LEU A 503 13.95 -3.25 33.37
N LYS A 504 13.38 -4.42 33.17
CA LYS A 504 14.10 -5.61 32.71
C LYS A 504 13.46 -6.12 31.41
N PRO A 505 14.26 -6.70 30.49
CA PRO A 505 13.73 -7.36 29.33
C PRO A 505 12.79 -8.49 29.69
N GLY A 506 11.76 -8.70 28.91
CA GLY A 506 10.75 -9.74 29.15
C GLY A 506 9.96 -10.10 27.88
N GLY A 507 9.15 -11.14 28.03
CA GLY A 507 8.37 -11.68 26.90
C GLY A 507 9.22 -12.48 25.91
N PRO A 508 8.60 -13.00 24.83
CA PRO A 508 9.27 -13.85 23.85
C PRO A 508 10.44 -13.17 23.14
N ASP A 509 10.33 -11.87 22.88
CA ASP A 509 11.33 -11.07 22.16
C ASP A 509 12.31 -10.35 23.09
N GLY A 510 12.29 -10.61 24.40
CA GLY A 510 13.18 -9.97 25.39
C GLY A 510 13.05 -8.44 25.45
N LYS A 511 11.87 -7.86 25.22
CA LYS A 511 11.67 -6.41 25.12
C LYS A 511 11.52 -5.74 26.48
N TYR A 512 12.16 -4.58 26.67
CA TYR A 512 12.10 -3.79 27.90
C TYR A 512 10.71 -3.22 28.21
N ASN A 513 9.88 -3.00 27.18
CA ASN A 513 8.52 -2.51 27.42
C ASN A 513 7.52 -3.61 27.81
N HIS A 514 7.90 -4.89 27.91
CA HIS A 514 6.97 -5.99 28.18
C HIS A 514 6.19 -5.80 29.48
N TYR A 515 6.90 -5.64 30.58
CA TYR A 515 6.27 -5.41 31.87
C TYR A 515 5.73 -3.99 32.03
N PHE A 516 6.42 -3.01 31.44
CA PHE A 516 5.96 -1.62 31.43
C PHE A 516 4.56 -1.48 30.81
N ALA A 517 4.30 -2.10 29.67
CA ALA A 517 3.01 -2.02 28.99
C ALA A 517 1.84 -2.53 29.87
N LYS A 518 2.07 -3.62 30.63
CA LYS A 518 1.08 -4.15 31.58
C LYS A 518 0.82 -3.17 32.73
N ARG A 519 1.87 -2.67 33.37
CA ARG A 519 1.79 -1.71 34.46
C ARG A 519 1.21 -0.37 34.04
N PHE A 520 1.56 0.12 32.85
CA PHE A 520 0.97 1.34 32.30
C PHE A 520 -0.53 1.17 32.01
N THR A 521 -0.96 -0.01 31.55
CA THR A 521 -2.38 -0.30 31.38
C THR A 521 -3.13 -0.27 32.70
N GLU A 522 -2.55 -0.85 33.76
CA GLU A 522 -3.10 -0.79 35.12
C GLU A 522 -3.14 0.65 35.65
N TYR A 523 -2.04 1.40 35.49
CA TYR A 523 -1.95 2.81 35.86
C TYR A 523 -3.07 3.64 35.22
N ARG A 524 -3.28 3.50 33.91
CA ARG A 524 -4.39 4.17 33.21
C ARG A 524 -5.76 3.84 33.77
N ARG A 525 -5.99 2.57 34.10
CA ARG A 525 -7.25 2.13 34.71
C ARG A 525 -7.49 2.82 36.05
N ARG A 526 -6.48 2.92 36.88
CA ARG A 526 -6.54 3.64 38.17
C ARG A 526 -6.80 5.13 37.97
N CYS A 527 -6.27 5.74 36.92
CA CYS A 527 -6.56 7.14 36.57
C CYS A 527 -7.95 7.35 35.94
N VAL A 528 -8.80 6.32 35.86
CA VAL A 528 -10.10 6.38 35.17
C VAL A 528 -9.98 6.85 33.72
N VAL A 529 -8.92 6.41 33.05
CA VAL A 529 -8.66 6.65 31.61
C VAL A 529 -8.79 5.33 30.87
N ASN A 530 -10.02 4.81 30.81
CA ASN A 530 -10.34 3.50 30.24
C ASN A 530 -10.98 3.58 28.87
N GLY A 531 -10.92 4.75 28.23
CA GLY A 531 -11.57 4.97 26.92
C GLY A 531 -11.18 3.88 25.91
N PRO A 532 -12.11 3.39 25.09
CA PRO A 532 -11.80 2.43 24.05
C PRO A 532 -10.75 3.03 23.10
N ARG A 533 -9.89 2.18 22.59
CA ARG A 533 -8.83 2.56 21.64
C ARG A 533 -7.81 3.57 22.19
N THR A 534 -7.51 3.52 23.49
CA THR A 534 -6.40 4.26 24.11
C THR A 534 -5.34 3.31 24.67
N ALA A 535 -4.07 3.60 24.42
CA ALA A 535 -2.92 2.86 24.90
C ALA A 535 -1.69 3.80 24.96
N PHE A 536 -0.50 3.28 25.27
CA PHE A 536 0.72 4.08 25.18
C PHE A 536 0.91 4.69 23.77
N HIS A 537 0.57 3.94 22.73
CA HIS A 537 0.64 4.42 21.34
C HIS A 537 -0.22 5.66 21.06
N SER A 538 -1.22 5.94 21.89
CA SER A 538 -2.04 7.16 21.78
C SER A 538 -1.22 8.44 21.95
N PHE A 539 -0.14 8.44 22.74
CA PHE A 539 0.76 9.60 22.86
C PHE A 539 1.40 9.95 21.50
N ARG A 540 1.77 8.94 20.72
CA ARG A 540 2.30 9.16 19.37
C ARG A 540 1.24 9.75 18.42
N LYS A 541 -0.03 9.37 18.59
CA LYS A 541 -1.15 10.01 17.88
C LYS A 541 -1.35 11.45 18.34
N ASN A 542 -1.18 11.75 19.64
CA ASN A 542 -1.22 13.11 20.15
C ASN A 542 -0.14 13.99 19.50
N VAL A 543 1.11 13.50 19.43
CA VAL A 543 2.23 14.20 18.78
C VAL A 543 1.93 14.46 17.30
N ALA A 544 1.53 13.43 16.56
CA ALA A 544 1.21 13.57 15.14
C ALA A 544 0.08 14.58 14.91
N GLN A 545 -0.98 14.55 15.74
CA GLN A 545 -2.08 15.50 15.66
C GLN A 545 -1.63 16.93 16.02
N ALA A 546 -0.88 17.11 17.11
CA ALA A 546 -0.38 18.43 17.53
C ALA A 546 0.50 19.09 16.45
N LEU A 547 1.35 18.29 15.78
CA LEU A 547 2.17 18.77 14.68
C LEU A 547 1.34 19.10 13.44
N LYS A 548 0.37 18.26 13.09
CA LYS A 548 -0.57 18.52 12.00
C LYS A 548 -1.36 19.81 12.21
N ASP A 549 -1.84 20.05 13.43
CA ASP A 549 -2.56 21.27 13.80
C ASP A 549 -1.67 22.54 13.67
N LYS A 550 -0.35 22.36 13.75
CA LYS A 550 0.68 23.40 13.52
C LYS A 550 1.23 23.38 12.09
N ARG A 551 0.51 22.76 11.14
CA ARG A 551 0.82 22.72 9.70
C ARG A 551 2.18 22.09 9.38
N ALA A 552 2.66 21.16 10.22
CA ALA A 552 3.79 20.34 9.86
C ALA A 552 3.40 19.39 8.70
N THR A 553 4.30 19.20 7.75
CA THR A 553 4.10 18.30 6.62
C THR A 553 4.08 16.84 7.06
N PRO A 554 3.43 15.95 6.31
CA PRO A 554 3.49 14.51 6.59
C PRO A 554 4.92 13.96 6.68
N ALA A 555 5.85 14.47 5.85
CA ALA A 555 7.25 14.09 5.84
C ALA A 555 7.96 14.50 7.15
N GLU A 556 7.82 15.75 7.59
CA GLU A 556 8.38 16.22 8.87
C GLU A 556 7.86 15.41 10.06
N ILE A 557 6.55 15.10 10.06
CA ILE A 557 5.95 14.27 11.12
C ILE A 557 6.54 12.88 11.08
N ALA A 558 6.61 12.25 9.89
CA ALA A 558 7.12 10.89 9.73
C ALA A 558 8.58 10.78 10.17
N GLU A 559 9.42 11.74 9.83
CA GLU A 559 10.82 11.79 10.24
C GLU A 559 10.95 11.87 11.77
N LEU A 560 10.27 12.82 12.41
CA LEU A 560 10.34 13.00 13.86
C LEU A 560 9.89 11.74 14.61
N ILE A 561 8.74 11.17 14.19
CA ILE A 561 8.21 10.02 14.90
C ILE A 561 8.80 8.68 14.41
N GLY A 562 9.58 8.60 13.33
CA GLY A 562 10.13 7.37 12.74
C GLY A 562 9.02 6.51 12.15
N HIS A 563 8.28 7.05 11.20
CA HIS A 563 7.32 6.32 10.39
C HIS A 563 7.96 6.01 9.04
N GLU A 564 7.82 4.79 8.53
CA GLU A 564 8.21 4.53 7.16
C GLU A 564 7.44 5.47 6.25
N GLN A 565 8.16 6.30 5.54
CA GLN A 565 7.62 7.03 4.40
C GLN A 565 7.63 6.04 3.24
N GLY A 566 6.63 6.11 2.35
CA GLY A 566 6.58 5.25 1.17
C GLY A 566 7.92 5.28 0.42
N PHE A 567 8.21 4.24 -0.35
CA PHE A 567 9.49 3.99 -1.02
C PHE A 567 10.13 5.24 -1.68
N THR A 568 9.32 6.10 -2.26
CA THR A 568 9.74 7.34 -2.92
C THR A 568 10.53 8.29 -2.00
N PHE A 569 10.09 8.47 -0.75
CA PHE A 569 10.77 9.37 0.19
C PHE A 569 11.95 8.72 0.91
N SER A 570 11.94 7.40 1.11
CA SER A 570 13.01 6.72 1.83
C SER A 570 14.27 6.52 0.99
N VAL A 571 14.15 6.46 -0.34
CA VAL A 571 15.27 6.18 -1.26
C VAL A 571 15.85 7.47 -1.86
N TYR A 572 15.01 8.48 -2.16
CA TYR A 572 15.45 9.65 -2.96
C TYR A 572 15.72 10.92 -2.17
N ALA A 573 15.21 11.00 -0.98
CA ALA A 573 15.55 12.05 -0.05
C ALA A 573 15.49 11.46 1.36
N PRO A 574 16.58 10.90 1.90
CA PRO A 574 16.72 10.83 3.33
C PRO A 574 16.73 12.29 3.80
N MET A 575 15.55 12.87 3.96
CA MET A 575 15.38 14.18 4.56
C MET A 575 15.79 14.03 6.02
N GLN A 576 17.07 14.17 6.26
CA GLN A 576 17.55 14.49 7.59
C GLN A 576 17.39 16.00 7.74
N LEU A 577 16.27 16.38 8.34
CA LEU A 577 16.09 17.79 8.72
C LEU A 577 17.30 18.24 9.55
N PRO A 578 17.85 19.44 9.30
CA PRO A 578 18.89 20.00 10.15
C PRO A 578 18.46 19.98 11.62
N MET A 579 19.39 19.74 12.54
CA MET A 579 19.12 19.61 13.97
C MET A 579 18.28 20.77 14.52
N LYS A 580 18.55 21.98 14.06
CA LYS A 580 17.79 23.17 14.43
C LYS A 580 16.34 23.10 13.98
N ALA A 581 16.09 22.63 12.75
CA ALA A 581 14.73 22.47 12.21
C ALA A 581 13.96 21.39 12.97
N LEU A 582 14.60 20.25 13.29
CA LEU A 582 14.01 19.22 14.15
C LEU A 582 13.66 19.76 15.55
N LYS A 583 14.52 20.62 16.11
CA LYS A 583 14.24 21.27 17.39
C LYS A 583 13.07 22.23 17.29
N GLU A 584 13.00 23.04 16.27
CA GLU A 584 11.87 23.94 16.01
C GLU A 584 10.57 23.14 15.79
N LEU A 585 10.65 22.03 15.07
CA LEU A 585 9.51 21.15 14.80
C LEU A 585 8.95 20.55 16.10
N ILE A 586 9.79 19.96 16.95
CA ILE A 586 9.33 19.35 18.20
C ILE A 586 8.75 20.38 19.15
N GLU A 587 9.27 21.62 19.17
CA GLU A 587 8.75 22.72 20.00
C GLU A 587 7.37 23.22 19.55
N ARG A 588 6.90 22.83 18.35
CA ARG A 588 5.51 23.09 17.92
C ARG A 588 4.49 22.22 18.67
N ILE A 589 4.92 21.16 19.34
CA ILE A 589 4.03 20.28 20.11
C ILE A 589 3.50 21.08 21.31
N ARG A 590 2.20 21.32 21.32
CA ARG A 590 1.50 22.02 22.42
C ARG A 590 0.17 21.32 22.66
N TYR A 591 -0.16 21.21 23.94
CA TYR A 591 -1.44 20.61 24.39
C TYR A 591 -2.21 21.67 25.18
N PRO A 592 -3.08 22.46 24.56
CA PRO A 592 -3.87 23.47 25.24
C PRO A 592 -4.66 22.89 26.42
N GLY A 593 -4.54 23.52 27.60
CA GLY A 593 -5.23 23.08 28.81
C GLY A 593 -4.54 21.93 29.56
N LEU A 594 -3.42 21.38 29.10
CA LEU A 594 -2.61 20.45 29.85
C LEU A 594 -1.89 21.15 31.02
N ARG A 595 -2.02 20.59 32.22
CA ARG A 595 -1.50 21.16 33.47
C ARG A 595 -0.32 20.34 33.97
N LEU A 596 0.91 20.84 33.78
CA LEU A 596 2.15 20.20 34.22
C LEU A 596 2.94 21.04 35.24
N ASN A 597 2.41 22.20 35.69
CA ASN A 597 3.14 23.15 36.55
C ASN A 597 3.67 22.53 37.84
N HIS A 598 2.96 21.55 38.40
CA HIS A 598 3.36 20.80 39.59
C HIS A 598 4.57 19.88 39.38
N LEU A 599 4.94 19.63 38.11
CA LEU A 599 6.10 18.82 37.73
C LEU A 599 7.35 19.67 37.45
N TYR A 600 7.22 20.98 37.33
CA TYR A 600 8.37 21.82 36.98
C TYR A 600 9.37 21.92 38.12
N VAL A 601 10.65 21.89 37.78
CA VAL A 601 11.74 22.20 38.71
C VAL A 601 11.68 23.70 39.03
N LYS A 602 11.69 24.04 40.30
CA LYS A 602 11.71 25.40 40.78
C LYS A 602 13.12 25.98 40.71
#